data_ea77dddb36b5951e39c17dde07513a66
#
_entry.id   ea77dddb36b5951e39c17dde07513a66
#
_cell.length_a   1.000
_cell.length_b   1.000
_cell.length_c   1.000
_cell.angle_alpha   90.00
_cell.angle_beta   90.00
_cell.angle_gamma   90.00
#
_symmetry.space_group_name_H-M   'P 1'
#
loop_
_entity.id
_entity.type
_entity.pdbx_description
1 polymer ?
#
loop_
_entity_poly.entity_id
_entity_poly.type
_entity_poly.pdbx_seq_one_letter_code
_entity_poly.pdbx_strand_id
1 'polypeptide(L)'
;MSTPPEDSKAVRSAMRELGGKLALLGFTPSRSTFFTRVSGDFVEFFHLHKFRGALEFRIHCGIRALDDATPHAILNGPHSDAIVSHFPNPLAPRRLYRFNFDTSPESIHRCVESMFTFCRKTGGSWFSEWREQHPTVGRRLSPETADVFRLHEDVAVNIRIG
;
A
#
# COMPACT_ATOMS: atom_id res chain seq x y z
N MET A 1 25.08 12.63 -2.90
CA MET A 1 23.75 13.22 -3.11
C MET A 1 23.25 12.84 -4.50
N SER A 2 22.13 12.15 -4.56
CA SER A 2 21.48 11.90 -5.85
C SER A 2 20.80 13.16 -6.35
N THR A 3 20.70 13.30 -7.67
CA THR A 3 20.00 14.43 -8.29
C THR A 3 18.49 14.17 -8.33
N PRO A 4 17.63 15.22 -8.25
CA PRO A 4 16.18 15.04 -8.31
C PRO A 4 15.65 14.19 -9.48
N PRO A 5 16.23 14.26 -10.71
CA PRO A 5 15.84 13.38 -11.80
C PRO A 5 16.17 11.90 -11.57
N GLU A 6 17.31 11.59 -10.92
CA GLU A 6 17.71 10.22 -10.60
C GLU A 6 16.81 9.61 -9.54
N ASP A 7 16.49 10.37 -8.50
CA ASP A 7 15.53 9.97 -7.47
C ASP A 7 14.16 9.63 -8.07
N SER A 8 13.67 10.46 -8.99
CA SER A 8 12.41 10.22 -9.68
C SER A 8 12.43 8.94 -10.52
N LYS A 9 13.56 8.65 -11.17
CA LYS A 9 13.77 7.42 -11.94
C LYS A 9 13.79 6.20 -11.01
N ALA A 10 14.50 6.29 -9.87
CA ALA A 10 14.57 5.24 -8.88
C ALA A 10 13.20 4.92 -8.28
N VAL A 11 12.42 5.94 -7.92
CA VAL A 11 11.03 5.78 -7.44
C VAL A 11 10.17 5.06 -8.47
N ARG A 12 10.20 5.48 -9.74
CA ARG A 12 9.43 4.82 -10.80
C ARG A 12 9.85 3.37 -11.00
N SER A 13 11.14 3.08 -10.89
CA SER A 13 11.66 1.71 -10.99
C SER A 13 11.15 0.85 -9.84
N ALA A 14 11.24 1.33 -8.61
CA ALA A 14 10.72 0.62 -7.43
C ALA A 14 9.20 0.36 -7.54
N MET A 15 8.42 1.36 -7.95
CA MET A 15 6.97 1.23 -8.13
C MET A 15 6.61 0.22 -9.21
N ARG A 16 7.33 0.21 -10.32
CA ARG A 16 7.11 -0.75 -11.42
C ARG A 16 7.42 -2.18 -10.97
N GLU A 17 8.54 -2.38 -10.31
CA GLU A 17 8.95 -3.69 -9.83
C GLU A 17 7.98 -4.23 -8.77
N LEU A 18 7.61 -3.41 -7.81
CA LEU A 18 6.61 -3.77 -6.81
C LEU A 18 5.25 -4.10 -7.44
N GLY A 19 4.82 -3.30 -8.42
CA GLY A 19 3.58 -3.54 -9.16
C GLY A 19 3.56 -4.89 -9.86
N GLY A 20 4.68 -5.30 -10.48
CA GLY A 20 4.84 -6.63 -11.08
C GLY A 20 4.69 -7.77 -10.08
N LYS A 21 5.25 -7.60 -8.88
CA LYS A 21 5.13 -8.59 -7.80
C LYS A 21 3.71 -8.63 -7.21
N LEU A 22 3.10 -7.48 -6.96
CA LEU A 22 1.74 -7.38 -6.44
C LEU A 22 0.70 -7.93 -7.43
N ALA A 23 0.96 -7.87 -8.72
CA ALA A 23 0.12 -8.49 -9.74
C ALA A 23 -0.01 -10.01 -9.54
N LEU A 24 1.02 -10.68 -9.03
CA LEU A 24 0.98 -12.10 -8.69
C LEU A 24 -0.01 -12.40 -7.56
N LEU A 25 -0.34 -11.41 -6.74
CA LEU A 25 -1.34 -11.49 -5.67
C LEU A 25 -2.71 -10.96 -6.10
N GLY A 26 -2.87 -10.58 -7.38
CA GLY A 26 -4.10 -10.05 -7.93
C GLY A 26 -4.32 -8.55 -7.72
N PHE A 27 -3.32 -7.82 -7.23
CA PHE A 27 -3.39 -6.37 -7.10
C PHE A 27 -2.95 -5.68 -8.39
N THR A 28 -3.68 -4.64 -8.77
CA THR A 28 -3.35 -3.81 -9.92
C THR A 28 -3.20 -2.35 -9.49
N PRO A 29 -2.33 -1.58 -10.15
CA PRO A 29 -2.24 -0.15 -9.88
C PRO A 29 -3.56 0.52 -10.30
N SER A 30 -4.24 1.14 -9.33
CA SER A 30 -5.46 1.93 -9.58
C SER A 30 -5.16 3.42 -9.65
N ARG A 31 -4.08 3.84 -9.02
CA ARG A 31 -3.52 5.20 -9.01
C ARG A 31 -2.02 5.13 -8.83
N SER A 32 -1.34 6.27 -8.95
CA SER A 32 0.12 6.35 -8.84
C SER A 32 0.70 5.76 -7.56
N THR A 33 -0.08 5.74 -6.47
CA THR A 33 0.36 5.27 -5.14
C THR A 33 -0.52 4.17 -4.55
N PHE A 34 -1.54 3.71 -5.27
CA PHE A 34 -2.46 2.68 -4.82
C PHE A 34 -2.38 1.43 -5.68
N PHE A 35 -2.40 0.28 -5.02
CA PHE A 35 -2.59 -1.03 -5.62
C PHE A 35 -3.83 -1.65 -5.02
N THR A 36 -4.78 -2.03 -5.86
CA THR A 36 -6.10 -2.49 -5.43
C THR A 36 -6.42 -3.88 -5.94
N ARG A 37 -7.19 -4.61 -5.15
CA ARG A 37 -7.76 -5.90 -5.52
C ARG A 37 -9.20 -5.97 -5.04
N VAL A 38 -10.11 -6.42 -5.91
CA VAL A 38 -11.48 -6.75 -5.52
C VAL A 38 -11.49 -8.18 -5.01
N SER A 39 -12.02 -8.39 -3.83
CA SER A 39 -12.16 -9.69 -3.19
C SER A 39 -13.56 -9.81 -2.58
N GLY A 40 -14.44 -10.57 -3.24
CA GLY A 40 -15.85 -10.64 -2.87
C GLY A 40 -16.51 -9.25 -2.89
N ASP A 41 -17.10 -8.85 -1.77
CA ASP A 41 -17.77 -7.57 -1.59
C ASP A 41 -16.84 -6.43 -1.11
N PHE A 42 -15.54 -6.65 -1.17
CA PHE A 42 -14.55 -5.71 -0.66
C PHE A 42 -13.52 -5.28 -1.71
N VAL A 43 -13.02 -4.08 -1.54
CA VAL A 43 -11.77 -3.63 -2.16
C VAL A 43 -10.68 -3.65 -1.09
N GLU A 44 -9.68 -4.46 -1.33
CA GLU A 44 -8.43 -4.48 -0.57
C GLU A 44 -7.40 -3.61 -1.27
N PHE A 45 -6.65 -2.84 -0.53
CA PHE A 45 -5.65 -1.98 -1.15
C PHE A 45 -4.42 -1.76 -0.29
N PHE A 46 -3.31 -1.52 -0.97
CA PHE A 46 -2.08 -0.97 -0.42
C PHE A 46 -1.90 0.45 -0.92
N HIS A 47 -1.57 1.35 -0.02
CA HIS A 47 -1.16 2.71 -0.33
C HIS A 47 0.31 2.90 0.01
N LEU A 48 1.09 3.39 -0.96
CA LEU A 48 2.48 3.73 -0.77
C LEU A 48 2.61 5.22 -0.48
N HIS A 49 3.00 5.54 0.73
CA HIS A 49 3.35 6.89 1.10
C HIS A 49 4.85 7.10 0.88
N LYS A 50 5.20 7.99 -0.06
CA LYS A 50 6.57 8.41 -0.27
C LYS A 50 6.88 9.61 0.63
N PHE A 51 7.96 9.52 1.38
CA PHE A 51 8.41 10.64 2.19
C PHE A 51 9.07 11.71 1.33
N ARG A 52 8.74 12.97 1.60
CA ARG A 52 9.30 14.10 0.88
C ARG A 52 10.79 14.22 1.18
N GLY A 53 11.60 14.39 0.13
CA GLY A 53 13.04 14.58 0.26
C GLY A 53 13.85 13.33 0.62
N ALA A 54 13.23 12.14 0.57
CA ALA A 54 13.92 10.89 0.84
C ALA A 54 13.49 9.81 -0.16
N LEU A 55 14.38 8.86 -0.45
CA LEU A 55 14.05 7.63 -1.16
C LEU A 55 13.55 6.59 -0.15
N GLU A 56 12.33 6.81 0.31
CA GLU A 56 11.76 6.09 1.44
C GLU A 56 10.26 5.97 1.29
N PHE A 57 9.72 4.76 1.52
CA PHE A 57 8.30 4.48 1.50
C PHE A 57 7.78 3.97 2.84
N ARG A 58 6.51 4.25 3.09
CA ARG A 58 5.66 3.56 4.06
C ARG A 58 4.51 2.91 3.30
N ILE A 59 4.15 1.70 3.67
CA ILE A 59 2.98 1.02 3.12
C ILE A 59 1.87 1.02 4.16
N HIS A 60 0.69 1.42 3.74
CA HIS A 60 -0.55 1.29 4.49
C HIS A 60 -1.44 0.24 3.85
N CYS A 61 -2.11 -0.55 4.66
CA CYS A 61 -3.17 -1.44 4.21
C CYS A 61 -4.52 -0.81 4.46
N GLY A 62 -5.47 -1.09 3.59
CA GLY A 62 -6.84 -0.68 3.77
C GLY A 62 -7.80 -1.67 3.10
N ILE A 63 -9.01 -1.71 3.62
CA ILE A 63 -10.10 -2.49 3.08
C ILE A 63 -11.38 -1.68 3.19
N ARG A 64 -12.24 -1.75 2.17
CA ARG A 64 -13.56 -1.13 2.22
C ARG A 64 -14.59 -2.03 1.54
N ALA A 65 -15.82 -1.91 1.98
CA ALA A 65 -16.93 -2.53 1.28
C ALA A 65 -17.16 -1.84 -0.06
N LEU A 66 -17.53 -2.61 -1.06
CA LEU A 66 -17.78 -2.10 -2.41
C LEU A 66 -19.02 -1.20 -2.51
N ASP A 67 -19.96 -1.35 -1.59
CA ASP A 67 -21.14 -0.51 -1.47
C ASP A 67 -20.93 0.74 -0.59
N ASP A 68 -19.71 0.92 -0.07
CA ASP A 68 -19.36 2.12 0.69
C ASP A 68 -19.18 3.31 -0.25
N ALA A 69 -20.10 4.26 -0.19
CA ALA A 69 -20.12 5.46 -1.01
C ALA A 69 -19.21 6.59 -0.48
N THR A 70 -18.45 6.34 0.58
CA THR A 70 -17.54 7.33 1.15
C THR A 70 -16.48 7.73 0.11
N PRO A 71 -16.32 9.02 -0.20
CA PRO A 71 -15.43 9.47 -1.27
C PRO A 71 -13.94 9.36 -0.92
N HIS A 72 -13.60 9.01 0.33
CA HIS A 72 -12.23 8.94 0.81
C HIS A 72 -11.79 7.51 1.07
N ALA A 73 -10.56 7.18 0.70
CA ALA A 73 -9.93 5.95 1.14
C ALA A 73 -9.54 6.08 2.62
N ILE A 74 -9.95 5.12 3.43
CA ILE A 74 -9.59 5.06 4.85
C ILE A 74 -8.51 4.00 5.02
N LEU A 75 -7.39 4.42 5.60
CA LEU A 75 -6.28 3.54 5.92
C LEU A 75 -6.56 2.88 7.28
N ASN A 76 -7.43 1.88 7.28
CA ASN A 76 -7.93 1.22 8.49
C ASN A 76 -7.13 -0.02 8.90
N GLY A 77 -6.10 -0.37 8.15
CA GLY A 77 -5.25 -1.53 8.40
C GLY A 77 -3.88 -1.19 8.95
N PRO A 78 -3.03 -2.21 9.08
CA PRO A 78 -1.66 -2.02 9.53
C PRO A 78 -0.86 -1.18 8.53
N HIS A 79 0.14 -0.49 9.06
CA HIS A 79 1.15 0.16 8.24
C HIS A 79 2.55 -0.33 8.61
N SER A 80 3.49 -0.20 7.69
CA SER A 80 4.82 -0.77 7.86
C SER A 80 5.59 -0.24 9.07
N ASP A 81 5.31 0.99 9.52
CA ASP A 81 5.94 1.56 10.71
C ASP A 81 5.36 1.00 12.02
N ALA A 82 4.11 0.52 12.01
CA ALA A 82 3.46 0.02 13.23
C ALA A 82 4.05 -1.31 13.70
N ILE A 83 4.62 -2.10 12.80
CA ILE A 83 5.26 -3.38 13.13
C ILE A 83 6.43 -3.18 14.09
N VAL A 84 7.01 -2.01 14.07
CA VAL A 84 8.14 -1.64 14.93
C VAL A 84 7.78 -1.51 16.38
N SER A 85 6.57 -1.06 16.67
CA SER A 85 6.12 -0.84 18.05
C SER A 85 6.05 -2.14 18.86
N HIS A 86 6.06 -3.29 18.19
CA HIS A 86 6.06 -4.61 18.82
C HIS A 86 7.46 -5.17 19.07
N PHE A 87 8.51 -4.52 18.57
CA PHE A 87 9.89 -4.92 18.85
C PHE A 87 10.53 -3.96 19.86
N PRO A 88 10.71 -4.39 21.11
CA PRO A 88 11.23 -3.51 22.17
C PRO A 88 12.75 -3.32 22.06
N ASN A 89 13.24 -2.86 20.91
CA ASN A 89 14.63 -2.44 20.80
C ASN A 89 14.70 -0.91 20.79
N PRO A 90 14.93 -0.26 21.94
CA PRO A 90 14.98 1.20 22.04
C PRO A 90 16.17 1.80 21.26
N LEU A 91 17.11 0.98 20.81
CA LEU A 91 18.29 1.41 20.06
C LEU A 91 18.09 1.28 18.54
N ALA A 92 17.04 0.61 18.07
CA ALA A 92 16.74 0.54 16.65
C ALA A 92 16.10 1.86 16.19
N PRO A 93 16.76 2.62 15.31
CA PRO A 93 16.15 3.83 14.79
C PRO A 93 14.84 3.45 14.07
N ARG A 94 13.76 4.19 14.29
CA ARG A 94 12.47 4.00 13.59
C ARG A 94 12.64 3.89 12.06
N ARG A 95 13.72 4.44 11.52
CA ARG A 95 14.09 4.38 10.10
C ARG A 95 14.33 2.96 9.56
N LEU A 96 14.66 1.99 10.39
CA LEU A 96 14.87 0.60 9.95
C LEU A 96 13.58 -0.10 9.50
N TYR A 97 12.45 0.50 9.76
CA TYR A 97 11.14 -0.07 9.47
C TYR A 97 10.39 0.68 8.36
N ARG A 98 11.02 1.70 7.83
CA ARG A 98 10.64 2.31 6.58
C ARG A 98 11.44 1.66 5.46
N PHE A 99 10.83 1.58 4.31
CA PHE A 99 11.48 0.97 3.16
C PHE A 99 12.36 2.00 2.47
N ASN A 100 13.65 1.93 2.77
CA ASN A 100 14.67 2.83 2.24
C ASN A 100 15.41 2.19 1.07
N PHE A 101 15.81 3.00 0.12
CA PHE A 101 16.66 2.59 -0.99
C PHE A 101 17.52 3.77 -1.47
N ASP A 102 18.53 3.47 -2.27
CA ASP A 102 19.28 4.45 -3.04
C ASP A 102 19.01 4.25 -4.54
N THR A 103 19.73 4.97 -5.39
CA THR A 103 19.52 4.92 -6.84
C THR A 103 20.09 3.67 -7.51
N SER A 104 20.79 2.80 -6.77
CA SER A 104 21.34 1.56 -7.34
C SER A 104 20.26 0.51 -7.57
N PRO A 105 20.32 -0.25 -8.67
CA PRO A 105 19.37 -1.31 -8.97
C PRO A 105 19.27 -2.36 -7.85
N GLU A 106 20.38 -2.71 -7.21
CA GLU A 106 20.45 -3.69 -6.14
C GLU A 106 19.72 -3.23 -4.89
N SER A 107 19.87 -1.96 -4.55
CA SER A 107 19.18 -1.34 -3.41
C SER A 107 17.69 -1.26 -3.64
N ILE A 108 17.27 -0.85 -4.83
CA ILE A 108 15.87 -0.83 -5.25
C ILE A 108 15.27 -2.24 -5.13
N HIS A 109 15.93 -3.22 -5.70
CA HIS A 109 15.45 -4.61 -5.68
C HIS A 109 15.27 -5.13 -4.25
N ARG A 110 16.26 -4.97 -3.37
CA ARG A 110 16.16 -5.39 -1.96
C ARG A 110 15.02 -4.70 -1.23
N CYS A 111 14.84 -3.41 -1.47
CA CYS A 111 13.75 -2.65 -0.88
C CYS A 111 12.39 -3.19 -1.35
N VAL A 112 12.23 -3.43 -2.64
CA VAL A 112 11.01 -3.98 -3.23
C VAL A 112 10.70 -5.37 -2.69
N GLU A 113 11.70 -6.24 -2.52
CA GLU A 113 11.50 -7.56 -1.88
C GLU A 113 10.97 -7.44 -0.46
N SER A 114 11.49 -6.49 0.31
CA SER A 114 11.02 -6.22 1.67
C SER A 114 9.60 -5.67 1.68
N MET A 115 9.28 -4.75 0.78
CA MET A 115 7.92 -4.22 0.60
C MET A 115 6.93 -5.32 0.21
N PHE A 116 7.30 -6.16 -0.75
CA PHE A 116 6.47 -7.27 -1.18
C PHE A 116 6.23 -8.30 -0.07
N THR A 117 7.25 -8.59 0.73
CA THR A 117 7.14 -9.48 1.89
C THR A 117 6.15 -8.93 2.91
N PHE A 118 6.19 -7.63 3.20
CA PHE A 118 5.21 -6.98 4.05
C PHE A 118 3.78 -7.10 3.50
N CYS A 119 3.59 -6.78 2.22
CA CYS A 119 2.28 -6.88 1.58
C CYS A 119 1.73 -8.30 1.63
N ARG A 120 2.55 -9.29 1.30
CA ARG A 120 2.16 -10.69 1.23
C ARG A 120 1.85 -11.28 2.61
N LYS A 121 2.72 -11.05 3.58
CA LYS A 121 2.59 -11.64 4.92
C LYS A 121 1.65 -10.82 5.80
N THR A 122 2.02 -9.62 6.12
CA THR A 122 1.26 -8.77 7.06
C THR A 122 -0.05 -8.31 6.46
N GLY A 123 -0.02 -7.78 5.25
CA GLY A 123 -1.21 -7.33 4.54
C GLY A 123 -2.16 -8.49 4.24
N GLY A 124 -1.63 -9.58 3.67
CA GLY A 124 -2.41 -10.76 3.31
C GLY A 124 -3.12 -11.39 4.51
N SER A 125 -2.44 -11.56 5.63
CA SER A 125 -3.04 -12.07 6.87
C SER A 125 -4.13 -11.14 7.39
N TRP A 126 -3.86 -9.84 7.42
CA TRP A 126 -4.84 -8.88 7.89
C TRP A 126 -6.10 -8.84 7.03
N PHE A 127 -5.98 -8.87 5.71
CA PHE A 127 -7.14 -8.93 4.81
C PHE A 127 -7.99 -10.18 5.06
N SER A 128 -7.35 -11.35 5.24
CA SER A 128 -8.05 -12.59 5.51
C SER A 128 -8.80 -12.54 6.85
N GLU A 129 -8.14 -12.12 7.91
CA GLU A 129 -8.73 -11.97 9.24
C GLU A 129 -9.89 -10.98 9.24
N TRP A 130 -9.72 -9.85 8.56
CA TRP A 130 -10.76 -8.84 8.47
C TRP A 130 -12.01 -9.36 7.76
N ARG A 131 -11.86 -10.09 6.66
CA ARG A 131 -12.98 -10.71 5.94
C ARG A 131 -13.70 -11.76 6.77
N GLU A 132 -12.98 -12.54 7.53
CA GLU A 132 -13.56 -13.54 8.44
C GLU A 132 -14.42 -12.89 9.54
N GLN A 133 -13.97 -11.74 10.05
CA GLN A 133 -14.67 -10.99 11.09
C GLN A 133 -15.84 -10.16 10.58
N HIS A 134 -15.89 -9.86 9.28
CA HIS A 134 -16.89 -9.01 8.65
C HIS A 134 -17.53 -9.70 7.44
N PRO A 135 -18.22 -10.84 7.63
CA PRO A 135 -18.87 -11.52 6.53
C PRO A 135 -20.00 -10.66 5.97
N THR A 136 -19.93 -10.37 4.66
CA THR A 136 -21.01 -9.70 3.94
C THR A 136 -21.89 -10.76 3.28
N VAL A 137 -23.15 -10.79 3.63
CA VAL A 137 -24.10 -11.70 3.04
C VAL A 137 -24.92 -10.95 1.99
N GLY A 138 -24.77 -11.34 0.72
CA GLY A 138 -25.69 -10.95 -0.35
C GLY A 138 -25.54 -9.53 -0.91
N ARG A 139 -24.43 -8.84 -0.66
CA ARG A 139 -24.17 -7.53 -1.26
C ARG A 139 -23.56 -7.68 -2.65
N ARG A 140 -24.23 -7.13 -3.65
CA ARG A 140 -23.72 -7.08 -5.02
C ARG A 140 -22.84 -5.85 -5.21
N LEU A 141 -21.72 -6.05 -5.91
CA LEU A 141 -20.88 -4.97 -6.39
C LEU A 141 -21.63 -4.06 -7.32
N SER A 142 -21.72 -2.76 -7.03
CA SER A 142 -22.06 -1.80 -8.06
C SER A 142 -20.79 -1.47 -8.85
N PRO A 143 -20.84 -1.48 -10.20
CA PRO A 143 -19.68 -1.09 -11.02
C PRO A 143 -19.16 0.31 -10.68
N GLU A 144 -20.04 1.21 -10.25
CA GLU A 144 -19.74 2.58 -9.85
C GLU A 144 -18.82 2.64 -8.63
N THR A 145 -18.96 1.72 -7.69
CA THR A 145 -18.13 1.68 -6.48
C THR A 145 -16.71 1.14 -6.79
N ALA A 146 -16.59 0.20 -7.73
CA ALA A 146 -15.30 -0.26 -8.22
C ALA A 146 -14.53 0.88 -8.91
N ASP A 147 -15.22 1.83 -9.51
CA ASP A 147 -14.63 2.99 -10.17
C ASP A 147 -14.25 4.13 -9.22
N VAL A 148 -14.70 4.13 -7.96
CA VAL A 148 -14.33 5.18 -6.98
C VAL A 148 -12.82 5.29 -6.82
N PHE A 149 -12.09 4.19 -6.89
CA PHE A 149 -10.64 4.21 -6.88
C PHE A 149 -10.01 4.65 -8.21
N ARG A 150 -10.78 4.67 -9.30
CA ARG A 150 -10.31 5.10 -10.63
C ARG A 150 -10.62 6.56 -10.93
N LEU A 151 -11.71 7.09 -10.39
CA LEU A 151 -12.28 8.38 -10.82
C LEU A 151 -11.76 9.61 -10.07
N HIS A 152 -11.11 9.46 -8.93
CA HIS A 152 -10.72 10.62 -8.11
C HIS A 152 -9.22 10.70 -7.90
N GLU A 153 -8.49 11.10 -8.95
CA GLU A 153 -7.07 11.43 -8.80
C GLU A 153 -6.84 12.54 -7.78
N ASP A 154 -7.78 13.45 -7.62
CA ASP A 154 -7.71 14.56 -6.67
C ASP A 154 -8.01 14.14 -5.22
N VAL A 155 -8.67 13.02 -5.00
CA VAL A 155 -9.07 12.55 -3.65
C VAL A 155 -7.92 11.82 -2.93
N ALA A 156 -6.87 11.44 -3.64
CA ALA A 156 -5.67 10.87 -3.01
C ALA A 156 -5.01 11.80 -1.98
N VAL A 157 -5.36 13.08 -2.00
CA VAL A 157 -4.88 14.10 -1.05
C VAL A 157 -5.58 14.02 0.31
N ASN A 158 -6.75 13.39 0.39
CA ASN A 158 -7.58 13.30 1.59
C ASN A 158 -7.62 11.91 2.21
N ILE A 159 -6.48 11.27 2.29
CA ILE A 159 -6.35 10.01 3.02
C ILE A 159 -6.40 10.31 4.51
N ARG A 160 -7.44 9.86 5.17
CA ARG A 160 -7.51 9.87 6.64
C ARG A 160 -6.88 8.59 7.16
N ILE A 161 -5.88 8.75 8.00
CA ILE A 161 -5.34 7.66 8.81
C ILE A 161 -6.33 7.45 9.94
N GLY A 162 -7.01 6.32 9.90
CA GLY A 162 -7.90 5.86 10.98
C GLY A 162 -7.11 5.28 12.14
#